data_551b79b116503377fe29707752febef6
#
_entry.id   551b79b116503377fe29707752febef6
#
_cell.length_a   1.000
_cell.length_b   1.000
_cell.length_c   1.000
_cell.angle_alpha   90.00
_cell.angle_beta   90.00
_cell.angle_gamma   90.00
#
_symmetry.space_group_name_H-M   'P 1'
#
loop_
_entity.id
_entity.type
_entity.pdbx_description
1 polymer ?
#
loop_
_entity_poly.entity_id
_entity_poly.type
_entity_poly.pdbx_seq_one_letter_code
_entity_poly.pdbx_strand_id
1 'polypeptide(L)'
;VVSGIRVDAERLIDLADFSDASPRAIAGEVARLVNGGDLGAGDRLPTVRELAAAIGVSPATISQAWQALARAGLIESRGRAGSFVRGAASARLAPRMRGMAAPDDPVRLDLSRGTPDPLLLPALGPALSRVSAKAETGSYQAEPVIPQLARVLRDSWPSDAEAIMVVDGALDAISRTLEQVVRFGDRVVVESPGFPPFLDLLEVLGTVPVPVRLDEHGMRPESLAAALRKRPVAVLLQPRAQNPTGASMTPARAEALARTIEAAERVDDLVVIEDDHSGLISIEGDVTLGTWLPDRVVHVRSFSKSHGPDLRIAALGGPRDLIEHIAGRRMLGPGWTSRMLQTILLDLLVDGTAINTVTEARRQYYTRQRTLGDALRSRGVAAVPADGINLWMPVLGERSALVQLAAAGIRVAAGTPFLAASDATDAANGMRQRAGGDFVRVTVGAVRAAADEVADDLASAATHLVAGGY
;
A
#
# COMPACT_ATOMS: atom_id res chain seq x y z
N VAL A 1 -6.12 -23.41 -24.85
CA VAL A 1 -7.13 -23.88 -23.89
C VAL A 1 -6.49 -25.02 -23.13
N VAL A 2 -6.00 -24.80 -21.92
CA VAL A 2 -5.52 -25.86 -21.04
C VAL A 2 -6.78 -26.53 -20.49
N SER A 3 -6.97 -27.79 -20.84
CA SER A 3 -8.07 -28.63 -20.30
C SER A 3 -7.71 -28.98 -18.86
N GLY A 4 -8.34 -28.31 -17.88
CA GLY A 4 -8.17 -28.63 -16.46
C GLY A 4 -8.76 -30.01 -16.15
N ILE A 5 -8.18 -30.67 -15.17
CA ILE A 5 -8.63 -32.00 -14.70
C ILE A 5 -9.76 -31.78 -13.68
N ARG A 6 -10.72 -32.68 -13.62
CA ARG A 6 -11.66 -32.73 -12.51
C ARG A 6 -10.99 -33.39 -11.31
N VAL A 7 -10.80 -32.64 -10.25
CA VAL A 7 -10.31 -33.15 -8.96
C VAL A 7 -11.54 -33.59 -8.16
N ASP A 8 -11.62 -34.85 -7.81
CA ASP A 8 -12.65 -35.38 -6.89
C ASP A 8 -12.24 -35.15 -5.43
N ALA A 9 -13.18 -35.44 -4.51
CA ALA A 9 -12.94 -35.21 -3.09
C ALA A 9 -11.88 -36.17 -2.52
N GLU A 10 -11.82 -37.42 -3.00
CA GLU A 10 -10.85 -38.43 -2.55
C GLU A 10 -9.41 -37.97 -2.89
N ARG A 11 -9.18 -37.57 -4.13
CA ARG A 11 -7.87 -37.06 -4.57
C ARG A 11 -7.46 -35.83 -3.79
N LEU A 12 -8.40 -34.92 -3.45
CA LEU A 12 -8.06 -33.74 -2.68
C LEU A 12 -7.67 -34.10 -1.24
N ILE A 13 -8.30 -35.12 -0.64
CA ILE A 13 -7.99 -35.64 0.69
C ILE A 13 -6.61 -36.31 0.71
N ASP A 14 -6.26 -37.04 -0.35
CA ASP A 14 -4.94 -37.69 -0.46
C ASP A 14 -3.79 -36.66 -0.53
N LEU A 15 -4.06 -35.46 -1.04
CA LEU A 15 -3.07 -34.38 -1.23
C LEU A 15 -2.99 -33.39 -0.07
N ALA A 16 -4.01 -33.34 0.80
CA ALA A 16 -4.18 -32.30 1.82
C ALA A 16 -4.41 -32.89 3.21
N ASP A 17 -3.90 -32.22 4.22
CA ASP A 17 -4.21 -32.54 5.62
C ASP A 17 -5.44 -31.72 6.09
N PHE A 18 -6.57 -32.36 6.26
CA PHE A 18 -7.81 -31.79 6.78
C PHE A 18 -8.07 -32.15 8.25
N SER A 19 -7.04 -32.43 9.03
CA SER A 19 -7.15 -32.72 10.47
C SER A 19 -7.76 -31.54 11.25
N ASP A 20 -7.43 -30.31 10.87
CA ASP A 20 -8.18 -29.12 11.28
C ASP A 20 -9.27 -28.82 10.23
N ALA A 21 -10.50 -29.19 10.56
CA ALA A 21 -11.66 -29.02 9.71
C ALA A 21 -12.28 -27.60 9.74
N SER A 22 -11.55 -26.60 10.22
CA SER A 22 -12.01 -25.20 10.17
C SER A 22 -12.01 -24.66 8.73
N PRO A 23 -12.92 -23.73 8.38
CA PRO A 23 -12.92 -23.10 7.04
C PRO A 23 -11.57 -22.48 6.66
N ARG A 24 -10.83 -21.95 7.64
CA ARG A 24 -9.52 -21.34 7.45
C ARG A 24 -8.45 -22.38 7.12
N ALA A 25 -8.39 -23.48 7.87
CA ALA A 25 -7.42 -24.54 7.65
C ALA A 25 -7.66 -25.24 6.30
N ILE A 26 -8.91 -25.56 5.97
CA ILE A 26 -9.30 -26.13 4.68
C ILE A 26 -8.87 -25.22 3.52
N ALA A 27 -9.14 -23.91 3.62
CA ALA A 27 -8.71 -22.96 2.61
C ALA A 27 -7.17 -22.85 2.53
N GLY A 28 -6.48 -22.91 3.66
CA GLY A 28 -5.01 -22.90 3.73
C GLY A 28 -4.38 -24.09 3.01
N GLU A 29 -4.91 -25.30 3.23
CA GLU A 29 -4.42 -26.51 2.58
C GLU A 29 -4.63 -26.49 1.06
N VAL A 30 -5.83 -26.09 0.61
CA VAL A 30 -6.10 -25.95 -0.83
C VAL A 30 -5.21 -24.85 -1.45
N ALA A 31 -4.99 -23.74 -0.75
CA ALA A 31 -4.09 -22.70 -1.19
C ALA A 31 -2.63 -23.22 -1.32
N ARG A 32 -2.17 -24.04 -0.39
CA ARG A 32 -0.86 -24.71 -0.46
C ARG A 32 -0.72 -25.56 -1.72
N LEU A 33 -1.73 -26.38 -2.01
CA LEU A 33 -1.74 -27.24 -3.21
C LEU A 33 -1.73 -26.44 -4.52
N VAL A 34 -2.49 -25.34 -4.57
CA VAL A 34 -2.50 -24.44 -5.74
C VAL A 34 -1.15 -23.77 -5.92
N ASN A 35 -0.56 -23.25 -4.84
CA ASN A 35 0.73 -22.56 -4.89
C ASN A 35 1.91 -23.53 -5.12
N GLY A 36 1.78 -24.79 -4.65
CA GLY A 36 2.75 -25.85 -4.87
C GLY A 36 2.69 -26.46 -6.27
N GLY A 37 1.63 -26.17 -7.03
CA GLY A 37 1.43 -26.71 -8.37
C GLY A 37 0.78 -28.11 -8.41
N ASP A 38 0.39 -28.67 -7.27
CA ASP A 38 -0.33 -29.95 -7.16
C ASP A 38 -1.77 -29.84 -7.73
N LEU A 39 -2.32 -28.61 -7.67
CA LEU A 39 -3.56 -28.22 -8.34
C LEU A 39 -3.24 -27.18 -9.41
N GLY A 40 -3.51 -27.52 -10.66
CA GLY A 40 -3.17 -26.71 -11.82
C GLY A 40 -4.29 -25.75 -12.23
N ALA A 41 -3.90 -24.74 -13.03
CA ALA A 41 -4.85 -23.79 -13.61
C ALA A 41 -5.94 -24.47 -14.44
N GLY A 42 -7.18 -24.15 -14.17
CA GLY A 42 -8.35 -24.74 -14.83
C GLY A 42 -8.84 -26.01 -14.20
N ASP A 43 -8.15 -26.57 -13.19
CA ASP A 43 -8.63 -27.74 -12.47
C ASP A 43 -9.95 -27.42 -11.75
N ARG A 44 -10.91 -28.33 -11.91
CA ARG A 44 -12.20 -28.21 -11.28
C ARG A 44 -12.16 -28.83 -9.89
N LEU A 45 -12.41 -28.03 -8.87
CA LEU A 45 -12.49 -28.49 -7.48
C LEU A 45 -13.79 -29.28 -7.21
N PRO A 46 -13.77 -30.16 -6.18
CA PRO A 46 -14.98 -30.82 -5.72
C PRO A 46 -16.08 -29.80 -5.37
N THR A 47 -17.32 -30.21 -5.52
CA THR A 47 -18.43 -29.38 -5.06
C THR A 47 -18.41 -29.27 -3.53
N VAL A 48 -19.00 -28.20 -3.03
CA VAL A 48 -19.15 -27.98 -1.58
C VAL A 48 -19.75 -29.20 -0.87
N ARG A 49 -20.73 -29.87 -1.49
CA ARG A 49 -21.38 -31.06 -0.91
C ARG A 49 -20.50 -32.29 -0.95
N GLU A 50 -19.80 -32.54 -2.05
CA GLU A 50 -18.87 -33.66 -2.20
C GLU A 50 -17.77 -33.63 -1.15
N LEU A 51 -17.08 -32.49 -1.01
CA LEU A 51 -16.00 -32.35 -0.03
C LEU A 51 -16.52 -32.37 1.41
N ALA A 52 -17.63 -31.70 1.70
CA ALA A 52 -18.23 -31.68 3.02
C ALA A 52 -18.58 -33.10 3.51
N ALA A 53 -19.13 -33.91 2.63
CA ALA A 53 -19.44 -35.34 2.95
C ALA A 53 -18.15 -36.15 3.15
N ALA A 54 -17.12 -35.93 2.37
CA ALA A 54 -15.87 -36.70 2.40
C ALA A 54 -15.04 -36.43 3.66
N ILE A 55 -15.00 -35.19 4.16
CA ILE A 55 -14.24 -34.83 5.38
C ILE A 55 -15.12 -34.69 6.64
N GLY A 56 -16.41 -34.95 6.54
CA GLY A 56 -17.33 -35.01 7.70
C GLY A 56 -17.68 -33.63 8.30
N VAL A 57 -17.70 -32.55 7.49
CA VAL A 57 -18.05 -31.19 7.94
C VAL A 57 -19.36 -30.71 7.33
N SER A 58 -19.82 -29.52 7.81
CA SER A 58 -21.00 -28.89 7.23
C SER A 58 -20.72 -28.33 5.83
N PRO A 59 -21.70 -28.33 4.89
CA PRO A 59 -21.55 -27.62 3.62
C PRO A 59 -21.24 -26.13 3.77
N ALA A 60 -21.70 -25.51 4.86
CA ALA A 60 -21.40 -24.11 5.17
C ALA A 60 -19.91 -23.89 5.43
N THR A 61 -19.22 -24.83 6.09
CA THR A 61 -17.77 -24.81 6.35
C THR A 61 -16.99 -24.77 5.04
N ILE A 62 -17.30 -25.67 4.10
CA ILE A 62 -16.64 -25.71 2.78
C ILE A 62 -17.00 -24.47 1.95
N SER A 63 -18.25 -24.01 2.02
CA SER A 63 -18.65 -22.79 1.31
C SER A 63 -17.84 -21.58 1.77
N GLN A 64 -17.57 -21.44 3.08
CA GLN A 64 -16.73 -20.38 3.62
C GLN A 64 -15.28 -20.52 3.16
N ALA A 65 -14.73 -21.74 3.12
CA ALA A 65 -13.39 -21.99 2.60
C ALA A 65 -13.27 -21.60 1.12
N TRP A 66 -14.24 -22.02 0.28
CA TRP A 66 -14.27 -21.66 -1.15
C TRP A 66 -14.44 -20.15 -1.36
N GLN A 67 -15.24 -19.47 -0.55
CA GLN A 67 -15.35 -18.01 -0.58
C GLN A 67 -14.03 -17.32 -0.20
N ALA A 68 -13.29 -17.85 0.78
CA ALA A 68 -11.98 -17.33 1.16
C ALA A 68 -10.98 -17.47 0.01
N LEU A 69 -10.91 -18.66 -0.61
CA LEU A 69 -10.04 -18.91 -1.78
C LEU A 69 -10.42 -18.06 -2.99
N ALA A 70 -11.72 -17.85 -3.23
CA ALA A 70 -12.18 -16.99 -4.32
C ALA A 70 -11.82 -15.53 -4.08
N ARG A 71 -11.94 -15.04 -2.83
CA ARG A 71 -11.48 -13.69 -2.45
C ARG A 71 -9.97 -13.53 -2.59
N ALA A 72 -9.21 -14.56 -2.25
CA ALA A 72 -7.76 -14.60 -2.47
C ALA A 72 -7.37 -14.75 -3.96
N GLY A 73 -8.35 -14.89 -4.86
CA GLY A 73 -8.09 -15.00 -6.29
C GLY A 73 -7.51 -16.36 -6.72
N LEU A 74 -7.43 -17.34 -5.84
CA LEU A 74 -6.89 -18.68 -6.12
C LEU A 74 -7.88 -19.56 -6.89
N ILE A 75 -9.17 -19.34 -6.70
CA ILE A 75 -10.23 -20.03 -7.43
C ILE A 75 -11.26 -19.05 -8.00
N GLU A 76 -12.03 -19.51 -8.97
CA GLU A 76 -13.20 -18.78 -9.48
C GLU A 76 -14.43 -19.68 -9.46
N SER A 77 -15.57 -19.12 -9.07
CA SER A 77 -16.86 -19.81 -9.12
C SER A 77 -17.57 -19.46 -10.43
N ARG A 78 -17.90 -20.48 -11.22
CA ARG A 78 -18.64 -20.35 -12.48
C ARG A 78 -20.09 -20.83 -12.36
N GLY A 79 -20.74 -20.48 -11.26
CA GLY A 79 -22.12 -20.84 -10.99
C GLY A 79 -22.35 -22.36 -10.99
N ARG A 80 -23.28 -22.86 -11.85
CA ARG A 80 -23.58 -24.30 -11.95
C ARG A 80 -22.41 -25.15 -12.48
N ALA A 81 -21.41 -24.55 -13.10
CA ALA A 81 -20.24 -25.27 -13.60
C ALA A 81 -19.27 -25.68 -12.49
N GLY A 82 -19.33 -25.03 -11.31
CA GLY A 82 -18.50 -25.35 -10.15
C GLY A 82 -17.43 -24.31 -9.87
N SER A 83 -16.47 -24.69 -9.00
CA SER A 83 -15.29 -23.88 -8.66
C SER A 83 -14.07 -24.41 -9.40
N PHE A 84 -13.26 -23.52 -9.92
CA PHE A 84 -12.07 -23.83 -10.73
C PHE A 84 -10.85 -23.12 -10.18
N VAL A 85 -9.69 -23.79 -10.18
CA VAL A 85 -8.41 -23.19 -9.85
C VAL A 85 -8.09 -22.12 -10.90
N ARG A 86 -7.81 -20.91 -10.45
CA ARG A 86 -7.33 -19.85 -11.36
C ARG A 86 -5.89 -20.14 -11.77
N GLY A 87 -5.59 -19.95 -13.04
CA GLY A 87 -4.22 -19.96 -13.52
C GLY A 87 -3.42 -18.89 -12.81
N ALA A 88 -2.16 -19.18 -12.48
CA ALA A 88 -1.22 -18.15 -12.11
C ALA A 88 -1.33 -17.04 -13.16
N ALA A 89 -1.76 -15.87 -12.75
CA ALA A 89 -1.78 -14.73 -13.64
C ALA A 89 -0.33 -14.59 -14.13
N SER A 90 -0.12 -14.77 -15.45
CA SER A 90 1.19 -14.46 -16.05
C SER A 90 1.65 -13.13 -15.46
N ALA A 91 2.96 -12.98 -15.19
CA ALA A 91 3.60 -11.86 -14.45
C ALA A 91 3.17 -10.46 -14.95
N ARG A 92 1.90 -10.15 -14.78
CA ARG A 92 1.28 -8.86 -15.07
C ARG A 92 1.11 -8.15 -13.74
N LEU A 93 1.32 -6.85 -13.76
CA LEU A 93 1.04 -5.98 -12.62
C LEU A 93 -0.29 -6.37 -11.96
N ALA A 94 -0.34 -6.35 -10.64
CA ALA A 94 -1.56 -6.56 -9.87
C ALA A 94 -2.70 -5.65 -10.36
N PRO A 95 -3.97 -6.03 -10.24
CA PRO A 95 -5.09 -5.35 -10.90
C PRO A 95 -5.16 -3.85 -10.64
N ARG A 96 -4.93 -3.42 -9.40
CA ARG A 96 -4.96 -2.00 -9.03
C ARG A 96 -3.72 -1.26 -9.52
N MET A 97 -2.56 -1.91 -9.50
CA MET A 97 -1.33 -1.34 -10.08
C MET A 97 -1.44 -1.16 -11.59
N ARG A 98 -2.15 -2.03 -12.30
CA ARG A 98 -2.45 -1.83 -13.74
C ARG A 98 -3.28 -0.59 -13.99
N GLY A 99 -4.25 -0.31 -13.11
CA GLY A 99 -5.06 0.92 -13.16
C GLY A 99 -4.25 2.20 -12.91
N MET A 100 -3.08 2.07 -12.24
CA MET A 100 -2.15 3.18 -12.02
C MET A 100 -1.03 3.25 -13.06
N ALA A 101 -0.76 2.16 -13.79
CA ALA A 101 0.19 2.15 -14.90
C ALA A 101 -0.43 2.92 -16.07
N ALA A 102 0.04 4.13 -16.28
CA ALA A 102 -0.41 4.94 -17.40
C ALA A 102 0.01 4.28 -18.72
N PRO A 103 -0.86 4.28 -19.74
CA PRO A 103 -0.44 3.99 -21.12
C PRO A 103 0.71 4.93 -21.52
N ASP A 104 1.61 4.48 -22.39
CA ASP A 104 2.72 5.29 -22.91
C ASP A 104 2.26 6.36 -23.94
N ASP A 105 0.96 6.57 -24.08
CA ASP A 105 0.42 7.59 -24.97
C ASP A 105 0.85 9.00 -24.52
N PRO A 106 1.32 9.83 -25.44
CA PRO A 106 1.74 11.20 -25.13
C PRO A 106 0.55 12.02 -24.65
N VAL A 107 0.69 12.67 -23.48
CA VAL A 107 -0.29 13.60 -22.92
C VAL A 107 0.37 14.94 -22.65
N ARG A 108 -0.40 16.02 -22.67
CA ARG A 108 0.08 17.37 -22.34
C ARG A 108 0.63 17.43 -20.92
N LEU A 109 -0.06 16.77 -19.97
CA LEU A 109 0.30 16.78 -18.55
C LEU A 109 -0.12 15.47 -17.88
N ASP A 110 0.84 14.73 -17.33
CA ASP A 110 0.58 13.50 -16.58
C ASP A 110 0.62 13.75 -15.06
N LEU A 111 -0.56 13.80 -14.45
CA LEU A 111 -0.79 13.98 -13.01
C LEU A 111 -1.24 12.66 -12.33
N SER A 112 -1.04 11.50 -12.97
CA SER A 112 -1.56 10.21 -12.48
C SER A 112 -0.55 9.41 -11.65
N ARG A 113 0.76 9.68 -11.77
CA ARG A 113 1.80 8.73 -11.34
C ARG A 113 2.10 8.75 -9.84
N GLY A 114 1.84 9.87 -9.14
CA GLY A 114 2.24 10.03 -7.73
C GLY A 114 3.76 9.97 -7.54
N THR A 115 4.54 10.39 -8.54
CA THR A 115 6.01 10.44 -8.52
C THR A 115 6.49 11.84 -8.16
N PRO A 116 7.67 11.97 -7.55
CA PRO A 116 8.28 13.28 -7.33
C PRO A 116 8.65 13.96 -8.65
N ASP A 117 8.76 15.28 -8.63
CA ASP A 117 9.30 16.04 -9.74
C ASP A 117 10.80 15.79 -9.89
N PRO A 118 11.29 15.22 -11.03
CA PRO A 118 12.71 14.95 -11.21
C PRO A 118 13.62 16.18 -11.07
N LEU A 119 13.10 17.38 -11.33
CA LEU A 119 13.87 18.63 -11.20
C LEU A 119 14.09 19.06 -9.73
N LEU A 120 13.37 18.44 -8.80
CA LEU A 120 13.48 18.72 -7.37
C LEU A 120 14.26 17.63 -6.62
N LEU A 121 14.80 16.64 -7.34
CA LEU A 121 15.62 15.60 -6.74
C LEU A 121 17.08 16.03 -6.64
N PRO A 122 17.82 15.60 -5.59
CA PRO A 122 19.27 15.84 -5.51
C PRO A 122 20.01 15.20 -6.70
N ALA A 123 21.04 15.90 -7.19
CA ALA A 123 21.89 15.39 -8.25
C ALA A 123 22.75 14.22 -7.75
N LEU A 124 22.72 13.09 -8.46
CA LEU A 124 23.49 11.90 -8.09
C LEU A 124 24.97 11.95 -8.50
N GLY A 125 25.32 12.76 -9.51
CA GLY A 125 26.69 12.81 -10.04
C GLY A 125 27.76 13.06 -8.97
N PRO A 126 27.66 14.12 -8.14
CA PRO A 126 28.61 14.37 -7.06
C PRO A 126 28.72 13.22 -6.05
N ALA A 127 27.58 12.63 -5.65
CA ALA A 127 27.54 11.50 -4.75
C ALA A 127 28.25 10.28 -5.34
N LEU A 128 27.96 9.93 -6.59
CA LEU A 128 28.62 8.83 -7.30
C LEU A 128 30.15 9.00 -7.38
N SER A 129 30.63 10.22 -7.65
CA SER A 129 32.06 10.50 -7.68
C SER A 129 32.75 10.31 -6.33
N ARG A 130 32.08 10.67 -5.24
CA ARG A 130 32.63 10.49 -3.88
C ARG A 130 32.56 9.04 -3.41
N VAL A 131 31.50 8.32 -3.79
CA VAL A 131 31.27 6.92 -3.39
C VAL A 131 32.24 5.96 -4.05
N SER A 132 32.63 6.18 -5.30
CA SER A 132 33.58 5.31 -6.02
C SER A 132 34.91 5.10 -5.26
N ALA A 133 35.31 6.06 -4.42
CA ALA A 133 36.51 6.00 -3.60
C ALA A 133 36.29 5.38 -2.19
N LYS A 134 35.05 5.19 -1.75
CA LYS A 134 34.71 4.85 -0.36
C LYS A 134 33.91 3.54 -0.20
N ALA A 135 33.30 3.03 -1.27
CA ALA A 135 32.42 1.89 -1.15
C ALA A 135 33.19 0.59 -0.94
N GLU A 136 32.98 -0.04 0.21
CA GLU A 136 33.50 -1.38 0.51
C GLU A 136 32.55 -2.43 -0.05
N THR A 137 32.96 -3.14 -1.11
CA THR A 137 32.12 -4.11 -1.82
C THR A 137 32.63 -5.55 -1.75
N GLY A 138 33.74 -5.79 -1.05
CA GLY A 138 34.50 -7.03 -1.12
C GLY A 138 34.12 -8.13 -0.12
N SER A 139 33.12 -7.94 0.74
CA SER A 139 32.83 -8.90 1.82
C SER A 139 31.37 -9.30 1.90
N TYR A 140 31.12 -10.61 1.99
CA TYR A 140 29.82 -11.20 2.37
C TYR A 140 29.59 -11.18 3.88
N GLN A 141 30.62 -10.91 4.68
CA GLN A 141 30.57 -10.96 6.14
C GLN A 141 30.46 -9.57 6.79
N ALA A 142 30.45 -8.51 5.97
CA ALA A 142 30.24 -7.15 6.48
C ALA A 142 28.76 -6.96 6.89
N GLU A 143 28.54 -6.05 7.85
CA GLU A 143 27.21 -5.71 8.34
C GLU A 143 26.25 -5.39 7.20
N PRO A 144 24.99 -5.88 7.24
CA PRO A 144 23.96 -5.60 6.24
C PRO A 144 23.68 -4.11 6.06
N VAL A 145 23.78 -3.34 7.13
CA VAL A 145 23.65 -1.87 7.13
C VAL A 145 25.00 -1.26 7.46
N ILE A 146 25.48 -0.34 6.63
CA ILE A 146 26.75 0.35 6.90
C ILE A 146 26.65 1.16 8.19
N PRO A 147 27.63 1.06 9.13
CA PRO A 147 27.53 1.63 10.45
C PRO A 147 27.27 3.14 10.49
N GLN A 148 27.82 3.88 9.54
CA GLN A 148 27.60 5.31 9.42
C GLN A 148 26.16 5.65 9.05
N LEU A 149 25.56 4.91 8.13
CA LEU A 149 24.15 5.09 7.76
C LEU A 149 23.23 4.71 8.93
N ALA A 150 23.54 3.61 9.61
CA ALA A 150 22.78 3.17 10.79
C ALA A 150 22.74 4.26 11.89
N ARG A 151 23.85 4.99 12.09
CA ARG A 151 23.91 6.14 13.03
C ARG A 151 23.01 7.28 12.55
N VAL A 152 23.18 7.75 11.30
CA VAL A 152 22.38 8.85 10.74
C VAL A 152 20.89 8.53 10.80
N LEU A 153 20.50 7.29 10.48
CA LEU A 153 19.10 6.86 10.58
C LEU A 153 18.61 6.90 12.03
N ARG A 154 19.39 6.36 12.99
CA ARG A 154 19.01 6.32 14.40
C ARG A 154 18.88 7.73 14.99
N ASP A 155 19.81 8.63 14.69
CA ASP A 155 19.81 10.00 15.19
C ASP A 155 18.59 10.81 14.71
N SER A 156 18.01 10.42 13.58
CA SER A 156 16.83 11.08 12.99
C SER A 156 15.56 10.21 13.07
N TRP A 157 15.56 9.09 13.81
CA TRP A 157 14.39 8.22 13.88
C TRP A 157 13.29 8.84 14.75
N PRO A 158 12.00 8.69 14.39
CA PRO A 158 10.92 9.42 15.08
C PRO A 158 10.57 8.84 16.49
N SER A 159 11.14 7.70 16.84
CA SER A 159 10.97 7.03 18.15
C SER A 159 12.19 6.19 18.49
N ASP A 160 12.24 5.65 19.71
CA ASP A 160 13.30 4.73 20.13
C ASP A 160 13.08 3.35 19.51
N ALA A 161 13.54 3.15 18.26
CA ALA A 161 13.53 1.84 17.64
C ALA A 161 14.68 0.97 18.16
N GLU A 162 14.37 -0.23 18.66
CA GLU A 162 15.39 -1.16 19.18
C GLU A 162 16.34 -1.66 18.09
N ALA A 163 15.83 -1.84 16.87
CA ALA A 163 16.59 -2.23 15.71
C ALA A 163 16.15 -1.46 14.47
N ILE A 164 17.12 -1.18 13.58
CA ILE A 164 16.88 -0.54 12.28
C ILE A 164 17.60 -1.35 11.20
N MET A 165 16.93 -1.59 10.07
CA MET A 165 17.52 -2.21 8.89
C MET A 165 17.20 -1.41 7.62
N VAL A 166 17.93 -1.71 6.54
CA VAL A 166 17.75 -1.10 5.21
C VAL A 166 17.25 -2.16 4.23
N VAL A 167 16.28 -1.78 3.42
CA VAL A 167 15.60 -2.64 2.45
C VAL A 167 15.42 -1.97 1.09
N ASP A 168 14.90 -2.72 0.09
CA ASP A 168 14.84 -2.28 -1.30
C ASP A 168 13.56 -1.48 -1.61
N GLY A 169 13.23 -0.54 -0.73
CA GLY A 169 12.09 0.36 -0.81
C GLY A 169 10.97 0.03 0.18
N ALA A 170 10.05 0.99 0.40
CA ALA A 170 9.02 0.88 1.42
C ALA A 170 8.06 -0.32 1.19
N LEU A 171 7.67 -0.59 -0.06
CA LEU A 171 6.79 -1.72 -0.34
C LEU A 171 7.48 -3.08 -0.08
N ASP A 172 8.81 -3.19 -0.27
CA ASP A 172 9.60 -4.35 0.14
C ASP A 172 9.59 -4.50 1.67
N ALA A 173 9.77 -3.40 2.42
CA ALA A 173 9.67 -3.40 3.88
C ALA A 173 8.31 -3.92 4.38
N ILE A 174 7.23 -3.38 3.81
CA ILE A 174 5.86 -3.70 4.20
C ILE A 174 5.51 -5.16 3.86
N SER A 175 5.88 -5.62 2.64
CA SER A 175 5.68 -7.00 2.23
C SER A 175 6.37 -7.97 3.19
N ARG A 176 7.65 -7.72 3.50
CA ARG A 176 8.41 -8.57 4.41
C ARG A 176 7.86 -8.56 5.83
N THR A 177 7.41 -7.41 6.33
CA THR A 177 6.81 -7.30 7.65
C THR A 177 5.49 -8.09 7.69
N LEU A 178 4.62 -7.90 6.70
CA LEU A 178 3.36 -8.64 6.62
C LEU A 178 3.58 -10.14 6.51
N GLU A 179 4.55 -10.61 5.71
CA GLU A 179 4.91 -12.04 5.58
C GLU A 179 5.29 -12.68 6.94
N GLN A 180 5.82 -11.92 7.90
CA GLN A 180 6.11 -12.43 9.25
C GLN A 180 4.87 -12.42 10.17
N VAL A 181 3.99 -11.43 9.99
CA VAL A 181 2.92 -11.12 10.93
C VAL A 181 1.62 -11.84 10.57
N VAL A 182 1.30 -11.96 9.26
CA VAL A 182 -0.02 -12.46 8.83
C VAL A 182 0.01 -13.93 8.43
N ARG A 183 -1.16 -14.55 8.54
CA ARG A 183 -1.47 -15.88 7.97
C ARG A 183 -2.69 -15.76 7.07
N PHE A 184 -2.88 -16.74 6.21
CA PHE A 184 -4.06 -16.82 5.33
C PHE A 184 -5.37 -16.67 6.13
N GLY A 185 -6.23 -15.75 5.69
CA GLY A 185 -7.51 -15.45 6.35
C GLY A 185 -7.42 -14.48 7.54
N ASP A 186 -6.23 -14.04 7.93
CA ASP A 186 -6.07 -13.00 8.96
C ASP A 186 -6.64 -11.67 8.50
N ARG A 187 -7.04 -10.84 9.46
CA ARG A 187 -7.57 -9.51 9.21
C ARG A 187 -6.48 -8.47 9.40
N VAL A 188 -6.40 -7.53 8.45
CA VAL A 188 -5.48 -6.40 8.51
C VAL A 188 -6.29 -5.12 8.38
N VAL A 189 -6.16 -4.23 9.34
CA VAL A 189 -6.75 -2.89 9.29
C VAL A 189 -6.00 -2.05 8.27
N VAL A 190 -6.74 -1.38 7.39
CA VAL A 190 -6.19 -0.50 6.35
C VAL A 190 -6.99 0.78 6.26
N GLU A 191 -6.35 1.81 5.81
CA GLU A 191 -6.98 3.08 5.45
C GLU A 191 -7.88 2.93 4.23
N SER A 192 -9.03 3.60 4.22
CA SER A 192 -9.90 3.69 3.04
C SER A 192 -10.45 5.12 2.91
N PRO A 193 -10.06 5.86 1.84
CA PRO A 193 -9.18 5.44 0.74
C PRO A 193 -7.73 5.21 1.20
N GLY A 194 -7.02 4.26 0.56
CA GLY A 194 -5.65 3.88 0.90
C GLY A 194 -4.82 3.56 -0.33
N PHE A 195 -3.52 3.35 -0.15
CA PHE A 195 -2.60 3.10 -1.26
C PHE A 195 -2.91 1.75 -1.95
N PRO A 196 -3.26 1.74 -3.25
CA PRO A 196 -3.75 0.54 -3.93
C PRO A 196 -2.84 -0.69 -3.87
N PRO A 197 -1.49 -0.56 -3.95
CA PRO A 197 -0.60 -1.71 -3.82
C PRO A 197 -0.71 -2.45 -2.49
N PHE A 198 -1.14 -1.80 -1.41
CA PHE A 198 -1.37 -2.49 -0.13
C PHE A 198 -2.54 -3.47 -0.24
N LEU A 199 -3.62 -3.06 -0.90
CA LEU A 199 -4.78 -3.92 -1.12
C LEU A 199 -4.43 -5.12 -2.01
N ASP A 200 -3.64 -4.89 -3.06
CA ASP A 200 -3.15 -5.97 -3.92
C ASP A 200 -2.24 -6.93 -3.15
N LEU A 201 -1.34 -6.41 -2.29
CA LEU A 201 -0.45 -7.22 -1.44
C LEU A 201 -1.25 -8.09 -0.45
N LEU A 202 -2.23 -7.50 0.22
CA LEU A 202 -3.10 -8.22 1.16
C LEU A 202 -3.92 -9.31 0.47
N GLU A 203 -4.37 -9.07 -0.77
CA GLU A 203 -5.04 -10.09 -1.57
C GLU A 203 -4.10 -11.25 -1.92
N VAL A 204 -2.85 -10.97 -2.30
CA VAL A 204 -1.82 -11.99 -2.59
C VAL A 204 -1.50 -12.82 -1.34
N LEU A 205 -1.44 -12.19 -0.16
CA LEU A 205 -1.21 -12.86 1.11
C LEU A 205 -2.47 -13.62 1.62
N GLY A 206 -3.59 -13.49 0.93
CA GLY A 206 -4.84 -14.15 1.30
C GLY A 206 -5.47 -13.62 2.59
N THR A 207 -5.16 -12.38 2.97
CA THR A 207 -5.71 -11.72 4.14
C THR A 207 -7.03 -11.01 3.85
N VAL A 208 -7.72 -10.57 4.89
CA VAL A 208 -8.99 -9.84 4.79
C VAL A 208 -8.77 -8.39 5.20
N PRO A 209 -8.78 -7.42 4.29
CA PRO A 209 -8.67 -6.02 4.64
C PRO A 209 -9.90 -5.56 5.44
N VAL A 210 -9.65 -4.80 6.51
CA VAL A 210 -10.67 -4.16 7.36
C VAL A 210 -10.51 -2.64 7.19
N PRO A 211 -11.34 -2.00 6.36
CA PRO A 211 -11.21 -0.57 6.09
C PRO A 211 -11.58 0.29 7.30
N VAL A 212 -10.83 1.37 7.47
CA VAL A 212 -11.03 2.42 8.46
C VAL A 212 -11.15 3.77 7.76
N ARG A 213 -12.15 4.58 8.15
CA ARG A 213 -12.38 5.91 7.61
C ARG A 213 -11.29 6.89 8.08
N LEU A 214 -11.02 7.86 7.21
CA LEU A 214 -10.07 8.94 7.45
C LEU A 214 -10.79 10.28 7.58
N ASP A 215 -10.07 11.23 8.19
CA ASP A 215 -10.31 12.68 8.11
C ASP A 215 -8.98 13.39 7.75
N GLU A 216 -8.92 14.71 7.92
CA GLU A 216 -7.73 15.51 7.64
C GLU A 216 -6.50 15.16 8.47
N HIS A 217 -6.71 14.43 9.58
CA HIS A 217 -5.64 13.94 10.47
C HIS A 217 -5.42 12.42 10.34
N GLY A 218 -5.83 11.81 9.22
CA GLY A 218 -5.66 10.39 8.95
C GLY A 218 -6.72 9.50 9.60
N MET A 219 -6.32 8.32 10.05
CA MET A 219 -7.23 7.30 10.58
C MET A 219 -8.04 7.81 11.79
N ARG A 220 -9.36 7.62 11.77
CA ARG A 220 -10.28 8.06 12.83
C ARG A 220 -10.30 7.05 13.98
N PRO A 221 -10.08 7.47 15.25
CA PRO A 221 -10.01 6.56 16.40
C PRO A 221 -11.27 5.70 16.58
N GLU A 222 -12.47 6.27 16.40
CA GLU A 222 -13.74 5.53 16.54
C GLU A 222 -13.91 4.47 15.44
N SER A 223 -13.39 4.73 14.22
CA SER A 223 -13.39 3.74 13.14
C SER A 223 -12.37 2.64 13.41
N LEU A 224 -11.20 2.98 13.96
CA LEU A 224 -10.20 2.00 14.40
C LEU A 224 -10.77 1.13 15.52
N ALA A 225 -11.40 1.71 16.54
CA ALA A 225 -12.02 0.95 17.63
C ALA A 225 -13.06 -0.06 17.11
N ALA A 226 -13.85 0.33 16.09
CA ALA A 226 -14.79 -0.58 15.44
C ALA A 226 -14.08 -1.72 14.67
N ALA A 227 -12.96 -1.43 14.03
CA ALA A 227 -12.15 -2.40 13.30
C ALA A 227 -11.45 -3.40 14.24
N LEU A 228 -10.93 -2.94 15.38
CA LEU A 228 -10.24 -3.78 16.38
C LEU A 228 -11.17 -4.86 16.98
N ARG A 229 -12.47 -4.61 17.06
CA ARG A 229 -13.45 -5.66 17.47
C ARG A 229 -13.47 -6.87 16.53
N LYS A 230 -12.97 -6.74 15.31
CA LYS A 230 -12.83 -7.84 14.35
C LYS A 230 -11.56 -8.65 14.57
N ARG A 231 -10.79 -8.35 15.61
CA ARG A 231 -9.52 -9.01 15.97
C ARG A 231 -8.54 -9.08 14.81
N PRO A 232 -8.08 -7.93 14.28
CA PRO A 232 -7.02 -7.90 13.28
C PRO A 232 -5.68 -8.29 13.91
N VAL A 233 -4.75 -8.76 13.10
CA VAL A 233 -3.36 -9.06 13.52
C VAL A 233 -2.41 -7.90 13.19
N ALA A 234 -2.81 -7.01 12.28
CA ALA A 234 -2.02 -5.83 11.93
C ALA A 234 -2.90 -4.62 11.61
N VAL A 235 -2.30 -3.43 11.80
CA VAL A 235 -2.79 -2.14 11.29
C VAL A 235 -1.74 -1.60 10.33
N LEU A 236 -2.15 -1.25 9.11
CA LEU A 236 -1.29 -0.63 8.11
C LEU A 236 -1.81 0.76 7.80
N LEU A 237 -0.98 1.78 8.04
CA LEU A 237 -1.34 3.19 7.87
C LEU A 237 -0.18 4.03 7.32
N GLN A 238 -0.49 5.22 6.80
CA GLN A 238 0.50 6.20 6.37
C GLN A 238 0.41 7.43 7.30
N PRO A 239 1.43 7.68 8.14
CA PRO A 239 1.34 8.69 9.19
C PRO A 239 1.35 10.13 8.64
N ARG A 240 1.95 10.36 7.47
CA ARG A 240 2.08 11.68 6.86
C ARG A 240 1.80 11.64 5.37
N ALA A 241 1.21 12.74 4.87
CA ALA A 241 0.90 12.91 3.45
C ALA A 241 0.26 11.67 2.82
N GLN A 242 -0.71 11.09 3.52
CA GLN A 242 -1.39 9.85 3.18
C GLN A 242 -1.81 9.81 1.70
N ASN A 243 -1.52 8.72 1.03
CA ASN A 243 -1.88 8.54 -0.38
C ASN A 243 -3.22 7.78 -0.50
N PRO A 244 -4.33 8.42 -0.93
CA PRO A 244 -4.32 9.59 -1.82
C PRO A 244 -4.66 10.94 -1.17
N THR A 245 -5.08 10.98 0.09
CA THR A 245 -5.76 12.15 0.69
C THR A 245 -4.83 13.29 1.07
N GLY A 246 -3.54 13.01 1.29
CA GLY A 246 -2.58 13.96 1.81
C GLY A 246 -2.76 14.26 3.30
N ALA A 247 -3.62 13.54 4.01
CA ALA A 247 -3.80 13.67 5.45
C ALA A 247 -2.51 13.36 6.21
N SER A 248 -2.28 14.09 7.31
CA SER A 248 -1.12 13.87 8.17
C SER A 248 -1.57 13.81 9.63
N MET A 249 -1.07 12.83 10.39
CA MET A 249 -1.38 12.71 11.81
C MET A 249 -0.78 13.86 12.61
N THR A 250 -1.57 14.39 13.54
CA THR A 250 -1.04 15.22 14.62
C THR A 250 -0.55 14.34 15.78
N PRO A 251 0.32 14.84 16.68
CA PRO A 251 0.71 14.10 17.89
C PRO A 251 -0.51 13.66 18.72
N ALA A 252 -1.53 14.52 18.84
CA ALA A 252 -2.76 14.19 19.56
C ALA A 252 -3.55 13.05 18.87
N ARG A 253 -3.56 12.99 17.54
CA ARG A 253 -4.18 11.88 16.79
C ARG A 253 -3.40 10.59 17.00
N ALA A 254 -2.08 10.60 16.92
CA ALA A 254 -1.25 9.43 17.17
C ALA A 254 -1.47 8.88 18.58
N GLU A 255 -1.48 9.74 19.59
CA GLU A 255 -1.80 9.36 20.98
C GLU A 255 -3.21 8.76 21.11
N ALA A 256 -4.21 9.34 20.45
CA ALA A 256 -5.58 8.82 20.50
C ALA A 256 -5.69 7.43 19.83
N LEU A 257 -4.98 7.20 18.73
CA LEU A 257 -4.92 5.89 18.08
C LEU A 257 -4.20 4.87 18.94
N ALA A 258 -3.07 5.25 19.56
CA ALA A 258 -2.32 4.38 20.47
C ALA A 258 -3.20 3.95 21.66
N ARG A 259 -3.86 4.88 22.34
CA ARG A 259 -4.82 4.58 23.41
C ARG A 259 -5.97 3.68 22.95
N THR A 260 -6.44 3.87 21.72
CA THR A 260 -7.51 3.03 21.16
C THR A 260 -7.03 1.58 20.98
N ILE A 261 -5.77 1.39 20.58
CA ILE A 261 -5.16 0.06 20.46
C ILE A 261 -4.93 -0.57 21.84
N GLU A 262 -4.40 0.17 22.81
CA GLU A 262 -4.16 -0.31 24.18
C GLU A 262 -5.45 -0.71 24.89
N ALA A 263 -6.53 0.03 24.67
CA ALA A 263 -7.83 -0.26 25.25
C ALA A 263 -8.57 -1.45 24.60
N ALA A 264 -8.07 -1.97 23.48
CA ALA A 264 -8.73 -3.05 22.75
C ALA A 264 -8.41 -4.41 23.39
N GLU A 265 -9.45 -5.23 23.56
CA GLU A 265 -9.28 -6.59 24.09
C GLU A 265 -8.72 -7.56 23.01
N ARG A 266 -7.83 -8.46 23.43
CA ARG A 266 -7.31 -9.57 22.61
C ARG A 266 -6.59 -9.12 21.33
N VAL A 267 -5.78 -8.08 21.45
CA VAL A 267 -4.89 -7.57 20.39
C VAL A 267 -3.44 -7.46 20.88
N ASP A 268 -3.05 -8.36 21.79
CA ASP A 268 -1.74 -8.32 22.44
C ASP A 268 -0.58 -8.43 21.44
N ASP A 269 -0.77 -9.25 20.40
CA ASP A 269 0.19 -9.48 19.30
C ASP A 269 -0.04 -8.57 18.08
N LEU A 270 -0.87 -7.52 18.20
CA LEU A 270 -1.14 -6.60 17.11
C LEU A 270 0.11 -5.81 16.72
N VAL A 271 0.49 -5.88 15.45
CA VAL A 271 1.57 -5.08 14.89
C VAL A 271 1.01 -3.88 14.13
N VAL A 272 1.56 -2.70 14.38
CA VAL A 272 1.27 -1.48 13.61
C VAL A 272 2.41 -1.26 12.62
N ILE A 273 2.07 -1.14 11.34
CA ILE A 273 3.01 -0.89 10.25
C ILE A 273 2.73 0.52 9.73
N GLU A 274 3.70 1.40 9.89
CA GLU A 274 3.64 2.79 9.42
C GLU A 274 4.47 2.94 8.15
N ASP A 275 3.83 3.33 7.05
CA ASP A 275 4.50 3.68 5.80
C ASP A 275 4.70 5.20 5.70
N ASP A 276 5.82 5.70 6.17
CA ASP A 276 6.24 7.09 5.97
C ASP A 276 6.83 7.26 4.56
N HIS A 277 5.98 7.15 3.56
CA HIS A 277 6.35 7.18 2.14
C HIS A 277 6.79 8.57 1.65
N SER A 278 6.35 9.63 2.29
CA SER A 278 6.70 11.01 1.94
C SER A 278 8.01 11.45 2.59
N GLY A 279 8.30 10.95 3.80
CA GLY A 279 9.55 11.17 4.48
C GLY A 279 9.92 12.65 4.56
N LEU A 280 11.10 12.98 4.04
CA LEU A 280 11.70 14.32 4.15
C LEU A 280 11.01 15.41 3.31
N ILE A 281 10.06 15.07 2.43
CA ILE A 281 9.31 16.10 1.66
C ILE A 281 8.00 16.52 2.32
N SER A 282 7.57 15.85 3.40
CA SER A 282 6.43 16.29 4.20
C SER A 282 6.76 17.59 4.93
N ILE A 283 5.77 18.47 5.05
CA ILE A 283 5.88 19.69 5.88
C ILE A 283 5.53 19.43 7.33
N GLU A 284 4.78 18.34 7.58
CA GLU A 284 4.41 17.95 8.93
C GLU A 284 5.57 17.26 9.65
N GLY A 285 5.65 17.47 10.95
CA GLY A 285 6.67 16.86 11.79
C GLY A 285 6.62 15.34 11.79
N ASP A 286 7.72 14.72 12.16
CA ASP A 286 7.79 13.27 12.34
C ASP A 286 6.86 12.86 13.48
N VAL A 287 5.80 12.09 13.15
CA VAL A 287 4.84 11.54 14.10
C VAL A 287 4.74 10.05 13.89
N THR A 288 4.81 9.28 14.97
CA THR A 288 4.69 7.83 14.98
C THR A 288 3.94 7.34 16.22
N LEU A 289 3.15 6.30 16.06
CA LEU A 289 2.57 5.59 17.21
C LEU A 289 3.66 4.90 18.05
N GLY A 290 4.86 4.69 17.48
CA GLY A 290 6.01 4.11 18.21
C GLY A 290 6.45 4.90 19.44
N THR A 291 6.05 6.17 19.56
CA THR A 291 6.26 6.95 20.80
C THR A 291 5.47 6.37 21.98
N TRP A 292 4.31 5.78 21.75
CA TRP A 292 3.41 5.21 22.77
C TRP A 292 3.39 3.69 22.75
N LEU A 293 3.67 3.07 21.59
CA LEU A 293 3.62 1.63 21.36
C LEU A 293 4.96 1.10 20.82
N PRO A 294 6.09 1.30 21.52
CA PRO A 294 7.41 0.97 20.98
C PRO A 294 7.57 -0.51 20.62
N ASP A 295 6.91 -1.40 21.38
CA ASP A 295 7.01 -2.86 21.20
C ASP A 295 6.09 -3.40 20.07
N ARG A 296 5.32 -2.54 19.40
CA ARG A 296 4.30 -2.95 18.41
C ARG A 296 4.44 -2.25 17.06
N VAL A 297 5.20 -1.16 16.98
CA VAL A 297 5.28 -0.36 15.78
C VAL A 297 6.50 -0.69 14.94
N VAL A 298 6.29 -1.02 13.69
CA VAL A 298 7.30 -1.03 12.65
C VAL A 298 7.11 0.22 11.80
N HIS A 299 8.03 1.16 11.94
CA HIS A 299 8.04 2.38 11.14
C HIS A 299 8.92 2.21 9.91
N VAL A 300 8.39 2.52 8.73
CA VAL A 300 9.07 2.42 7.44
C VAL A 300 9.28 3.83 6.90
N ARG A 301 10.54 4.26 6.74
CA ARG A 301 10.92 5.53 6.14
C ARG A 301 11.39 5.33 4.72
N SER A 302 10.65 5.88 3.75
CA SER A 302 11.01 5.84 2.33
C SER A 302 11.90 7.01 1.94
N PHE A 303 12.87 6.77 1.05
CA PHE A 303 13.67 7.82 0.42
C PHE A 303 13.27 8.09 -1.04
N SER A 304 12.26 7.39 -1.55
CA SER A 304 11.85 7.48 -2.96
C SER A 304 11.35 8.86 -3.38
N LYS A 305 10.67 9.60 -2.49
CA LYS A 305 10.11 10.92 -2.83
C LYS A 305 11.12 12.05 -2.65
N SER A 306 12.08 11.88 -1.77
CA SER A 306 13.08 12.89 -1.43
C SER A 306 14.40 12.75 -2.21
N HIS A 307 14.83 11.52 -2.52
CA HIS A 307 16.13 11.24 -3.11
C HIS A 307 16.06 10.51 -4.46
N GLY A 308 14.85 10.15 -4.90
CA GLY A 308 14.61 9.51 -6.18
C GLY A 308 14.08 8.08 -6.05
N PRO A 309 13.05 7.75 -6.84
CA PRO A 309 12.41 6.43 -6.77
C PRO A 309 13.32 5.28 -7.18
N ASP A 310 14.34 5.53 -8.00
CA ASP A 310 15.23 4.49 -8.55
C ASP A 310 16.40 4.13 -7.62
N LEU A 311 16.65 4.89 -6.55
CA LEU A 311 17.57 4.45 -5.49
C LEU A 311 17.06 3.18 -4.80
N ARG A 312 15.78 2.93 -4.82
CA ARG A 312 15.14 1.73 -4.25
C ARG A 312 15.60 1.44 -2.82
N ILE A 313 15.65 2.46 -1.96
CA ILE A 313 16.05 2.33 -0.56
C ILE A 313 14.92 2.83 0.36
N ALA A 314 14.68 2.04 1.40
CA ALA A 314 13.93 2.45 2.58
C ALA A 314 14.63 1.91 3.83
N ALA A 315 14.38 2.54 4.96
CA ALA A 315 14.73 2.01 6.27
C ALA A 315 13.46 1.57 7.00
N LEU A 316 13.55 0.49 7.77
CA LEU A 316 12.51 0.12 8.71
C LEU A 316 13.13 -0.08 10.09
N GLY A 317 12.40 0.33 11.12
CA GLY A 317 12.81 0.20 12.50
C GLY A 317 11.63 -0.13 13.40
N GLY A 318 11.90 -0.83 14.49
CA GLY A 318 10.89 -1.29 15.43
C GLY A 318 11.42 -2.30 16.44
N PRO A 319 10.55 -3.18 16.97
CA PRO A 319 10.93 -4.22 17.94
C PRO A 319 12.03 -5.14 17.38
N ARG A 320 13.04 -5.38 18.18
CA ARG A 320 14.25 -6.14 17.79
C ARG A 320 13.92 -7.50 17.19
N ASP A 321 13.12 -8.28 17.88
CA ASP A 321 12.80 -9.65 17.47
C ASP A 321 12.15 -9.68 16.09
N LEU A 322 11.21 -8.78 15.80
CA LEU A 322 10.55 -8.71 14.51
C LEU A 322 11.52 -8.26 13.41
N ILE A 323 12.34 -7.25 13.67
CA ILE A 323 13.35 -6.78 12.70
C ILE A 323 14.39 -7.86 12.41
N GLU A 324 14.85 -8.60 13.42
CA GLU A 324 15.79 -9.71 13.25
C GLU A 324 15.17 -10.90 12.49
N HIS A 325 13.89 -11.21 12.70
CA HIS A 325 13.19 -12.23 11.90
C HIS A 325 13.10 -11.83 10.43
N ILE A 326 12.76 -10.56 10.13
CA ILE A 326 12.73 -10.02 8.77
C ILE A 326 14.13 -10.11 8.14
N ALA A 327 15.17 -9.70 8.88
CA ALA A 327 16.56 -9.74 8.41
C ALA A 327 17.01 -11.18 8.14
N GLY A 328 16.76 -12.11 9.05
CA GLY A 328 17.08 -13.52 8.91
C GLY A 328 16.42 -14.15 7.68
N ARG A 329 15.13 -13.87 7.47
CA ARG A 329 14.41 -14.35 6.27
C ARG A 329 14.98 -13.76 4.99
N ARG A 330 15.42 -12.51 5.03
CA ARG A 330 16.03 -11.83 3.89
C ARG A 330 17.40 -12.43 3.52
N MET A 331 18.17 -12.88 4.49
CA MET A 331 19.46 -13.55 4.26
C MET A 331 19.35 -14.84 3.42
N LEU A 332 18.17 -15.47 3.39
CA LEU A 332 17.86 -16.62 2.52
C LEU A 332 17.45 -16.25 1.10
N GLY A 333 17.54 -14.97 0.73
CA GLY A 333 17.18 -14.43 -0.58
C GLY A 333 18.16 -13.34 -1.01
N PRO A 334 17.74 -12.07 -1.12
CA PRO A 334 18.59 -10.97 -1.59
C PRO A 334 19.72 -10.60 -0.61
N GLY A 335 19.68 -11.06 0.63
CA GLY A 335 20.63 -10.72 1.68
C GLY A 335 20.44 -9.31 2.22
N TRP A 336 21.16 -8.37 1.68
CA TRP A 336 21.13 -6.96 2.06
C TRP A 336 20.92 -6.05 0.85
N THR A 337 20.46 -4.82 1.09
CA THR A 337 20.48 -3.77 0.07
C THR A 337 21.91 -3.39 -0.24
N SER A 338 22.26 -3.24 -1.52
CA SER A 338 23.60 -2.92 -1.97
C SER A 338 24.27 -1.85 -1.10
N ARG A 339 25.42 -2.16 -0.51
CA ARG A 339 26.21 -1.20 0.28
C ARG A 339 26.70 -0.01 -0.54
N MET A 340 26.85 -0.16 -1.85
CA MET A 340 27.08 0.99 -2.74
C MET A 340 25.91 1.96 -2.70
N LEU A 341 24.67 1.47 -2.86
CA LEU A 341 23.48 2.32 -2.78
C LEU A 341 23.30 2.92 -1.39
N GLN A 342 23.59 2.17 -0.34
CA GLN A 342 23.59 2.69 1.04
C GLN A 342 24.63 3.82 1.22
N THR A 343 25.80 3.69 0.60
CA THR A 343 26.86 4.72 0.66
C THR A 343 26.45 5.98 -0.13
N ILE A 344 25.76 5.79 -1.27
CA ILE A 344 25.17 6.92 -2.03
C ILE A 344 24.12 7.63 -1.18
N LEU A 345 23.21 6.89 -0.57
CA LEU A 345 22.19 7.48 0.31
C LEU A 345 22.82 8.20 1.48
N LEU A 346 23.79 7.60 2.16
CA LEU A 346 24.52 8.25 3.26
C LEU A 346 25.14 9.57 2.81
N ASP A 347 25.83 9.57 1.66
CA ASP A 347 26.43 10.79 1.13
C ASP A 347 25.39 11.89 0.89
N LEU A 348 24.23 11.54 0.30
CA LEU A 348 23.13 12.47 0.07
C LEU A 348 22.48 12.99 1.37
N LEU A 349 22.43 12.18 2.42
CA LEU A 349 21.85 12.54 3.71
C LEU A 349 22.75 13.49 4.53
N VAL A 350 24.07 13.51 4.25
CA VAL A 350 25.02 14.37 4.98
C VAL A 350 25.57 15.52 4.12
N ASP A 351 25.36 15.51 2.81
CA ASP A 351 25.80 16.57 1.90
C ASP A 351 24.87 17.79 2.01
N GLY A 352 25.44 18.95 2.36
CA GLY A 352 24.66 20.16 2.55
C GLY A 352 23.89 20.61 1.29
N THR A 353 24.43 20.37 0.08
CA THR A 353 23.74 20.69 -1.17
C THR A 353 22.52 19.81 -1.39
N ALA A 354 22.65 18.50 -1.15
CA ALA A 354 21.54 17.57 -1.25
C ALA A 354 20.44 17.87 -0.21
N ILE A 355 20.82 18.16 1.04
CA ILE A 355 19.89 18.57 2.10
C ILE A 355 19.12 19.83 1.71
N ASN A 356 19.80 20.84 1.17
CA ASN A 356 19.17 22.07 0.72
C ASN A 356 18.21 21.81 -0.45
N THR A 357 18.56 20.92 -1.39
CA THR A 357 17.69 20.53 -2.50
C THR A 357 16.40 19.88 -2.00
N VAL A 358 16.49 18.94 -1.06
CA VAL A 358 15.31 18.28 -0.46
C VAL A 358 14.45 19.28 0.32
N THR A 359 15.08 20.21 1.04
CA THR A 359 14.38 21.28 1.77
C THR A 359 13.62 22.20 0.81
N GLU A 360 14.23 22.57 -0.31
CA GLU A 360 13.58 23.36 -1.35
C GLU A 360 12.45 22.58 -2.03
N ALA A 361 12.64 21.28 -2.31
CA ALA A 361 11.58 20.41 -2.85
C ALA A 361 10.36 20.42 -1.94
N ARG A 362 10.54 20.22 -0.62
CA ARG A 362 9.47 20.29 0.37
C ARG A 362 8.70 21.61 0.31
N ARG A 363 9.42 22.74 0.27
CA ARG A 363 8.82 24.07 0.15
C ARG A 363 8.03 24.24 -1.15
N GLN A 364 8.56 23.74 -2.26
CA GLN A 364 7.90 23.83 -3.56
C GLN A 364 6.63 22.96 -3.64
N TYR A 365 6.66 21.75 -3.11
CA TYR A 365 5.47 20.92 -3.06
C TYR A 365 4.36 21.54 -2.23
N TYR A 366 4.70 22.10 -1.08
CA TYR A 366 3.76 22.86 -0.27
C TYR A 366 3.14 24.05 -1.02
N THR A 367 3.96 24.84 -1.71
CA THR A 367 3.49 25.96 -2.50
C THR A 367 2.55 25.51 -3.62
N ARG A 368 2.91 24.45 -4.36
CA ARG A 368 2.10 23.91 -5.44
C ARG A 368 0.74 23.37 -4.93
N GLN A 369 0.75 22.68 -3.79
CA GLN A 369 -0.47 22.22 -3.13
C GLN A 369 -1.43 23.38 -2.82
N ARG A 370 -0.91 24.43 -2.20
CA ARG A 370 -1.74 25.60 -1.87
C ARG A 370 -2.22 26.34 -3.11
N THR A 371 -1.32 26.64 -4.04
CA THR A 371 -1.67 27.39 -5.27
C THR A 371 -2.77 26.66 -6.05
N LEU A 372 -2.61 25.36 -6.32
CA LEU A 372 -3.62 24.62 -7.07
C LEU A 372 -4.92 24.44 -6.26
N GLY A 373 -4.82 24.12 -4.97
CA GLY A 373 -5.98 23.96 -4.10
C GLY A 373 -6.79 25.25 -3.94
N ASP A 374 -6.14 26.40 -3.80
CA ASP A 374 -6.79 27.72 -3.73
C ASP A 374 -7.47 28.05 -5.07
N ALA A 375 -6.80 27.78 -6.20
CA ALA A 375 -7.35 27.97 -7.53
C ALA A 375 -8.57 27.07 -7.80
N LEU A 376 -8.58 25.83 -7.33
CA LEU A 376 -9.72 24.93 -7.44
C LEU A 376 -10.90 25.38 -6.55
N ARG A 377 -10.62 25.81 -5.32
CA ARG A 377 -11.66 26.34 -4.41
C ARG A 377 -12.32 27.59 -4.95
N SER A 378 -11.58 28.50 -5.55
CA SER A 378 -12.15 29.70 -6.20
C SER A 378 -13.08 29.35 -7.38
N ARG A 379 -12.96 28.15 -7.93
CA ARG A 379 -13.80 27.58 -9.00
C ARG A 379 -14.92 26.64 -8.48
N GLY A 380 -15.14 26.62 -7.17
CA GLY A 380 -16.22 25.85 -6.55
C GLY A 380 -15.93 24.36 -6.32
N VAL A 381 -14.68 23.90 -6.51
CA VAL A 381 -14.27 22.54 -6.18
C VAL A 381 -13.84 22.48 -4.72
N ALA A 382 -14.44 21.58 -3.93
CA ALA A 382 -14.12 21.40 -2.51
C ALA A 382 -12.77 20.63 -2.34
N ALA A 383 -11.72 21.09 -2.99
CA ALA A 383 -10.38 20.54 -2.85
C ALA A 383 -9.69 21.15 -1.63
N VAL A 384 -9.24 20.32 -0.72
CA VAL A 384 -8.49 20.75 0.46
C VAL A 384 -7.01 20.56 0.19
N PRO A 385 -6.20 21.63 0.18
CA PRO A 385 -4.74 21.50 0.13
C PRO A 385 -4.26 20.66 1.31
N ALA A 386 -3.41 19.72 1.02
CA ALA A 386 -2.94 18.74 1.99
C ALA A 386 -1.41 18.63 1.92
N ASP A 387 -0.81 17.73 2.67
CA ASP A 387 0.63 17.50 2.66
C ASP A 387 1.07 16.60 1.49
N GLY A 388 2.35 16.67 1.14
CA GLY A 388 2.98 15.85 0.12
C GLY A 388 2.66 16.27 -1.32
N ILE A 389 2.63 15.31 -2.23
CA ILE A 389 2.57 15.55 -3.67
C ILE A 389 1.23 15.24 -4.34
N ASN A 390 0.27 14.71 -3.58
CA ASN A 390 -1.03 14.29 -4.11
C ASN A 390 -2.16 15.14 -3.54
N LEU A 391 -3.19 15.35 -4.36
CA LEU A 391 -4.44 15.98 -3.98
C LEU A 391 -5.59 15.00 -4.29
N TRP A 392 -6.47 14.80 -3.33
CA TRP A 392 -7.68 13.99 -3.47
C TRP A 392 -8.85 14.89 -3.83
N MET A 393 -9.18 14.94 -5.12
CA MET A 393 -10.14 15.89 -5.66
C MET A 393 -11.53 15.24 -5.82
N PRO A 394 -12.59 15.78 -5.20
CA PRO A 394 -13.95 15.32 -5.41
C PRO A 394 -14.43 15.66 -6.83
N VAL A 395 -15.21 14.75 -7.41
CA VAL A 395 -15.82 14.91 -8.73
C VAL A 395 -17.26 14.41 -8.72
N LEU A 396 -18.13 14.94 -9.59
CA LEU A 396 -19.51 14.48 -9.70
C LEU A 396 -19.62 13.05 -10.26
N GLY A 397 -18.67 12.64 -11.11
CA GLY A 397 -18.58 11.29 -11.64
C GLY A 397 -17.17 10.99 -12.10
N GLU A 398 -16.54 9.95 -11.54
CA GLU A 398 -15.16 9.55 -11.83
C GLU A 398 -14.92 9.35 -13.32
N ARG A 399 -15.76 8.52 -13.98
CA ARG A 399 -15.62 8.22 -15.40
C ARG A 399 -15.74 9.46 -16.27
N SER A 400 -16.71 10.33 -15.95
CA SER A 400 -16.92 11.59 -16.68
C SER A 400 -15.70 12.49 -16.57
N ALA A 401 -15.17 12.66 -15.34
CA ALA A 401 -13.99 13.48 -15.11
C ALA A 401 -12.76 12.95 -15.85
N LEU A 402 -12.52 11.62 -15.81
CA LEU A 402 -11.40 10.99 -16.53
C LEU A 402 -11.47 11.22 -18.03
N VAL A 403 -12.66 11.09 -18.64
CA VAL A 403 -12.86 11.32 -20.09
C VAL A 403 -12.64 12.78 -20.47
N GLN A 404 -13.17 13.73 -19.68
CA GLN A 404 -13.00 15.16 -19.94
C GLN A 404 -11.54 15.59 -19.81
N LEU A 405 -10.84 15.14 -18.77
CA LEU A 405 -9.43 15.45 -18.55
C LEU A 405 -8.56 14.85 -19.66
N ALA A 406 -8.84 13.60 -20.08
CA ALA A 406 -8.13 12.99 -21.20
C ALA A 406 -8.31 13.79 -22.51
N ALA A 407 -9.52 14.31 -22.77
CA ALA A 407 -9.77 15.18 -23.92
C ALA A 407 -9.01 16.52 -23.84
N ALA A 408 -8.77 17.04 -22.63
CA ALA A 408 -7.91 18.22 -22.39
C ALA A 408 -6.40 17.88 -22.39
N GLY A 409 -6.03 16.61 -22.63
CA GLY A 409 -4.65 16.14 -22.61
C GLY A 409 -4.06 16.04 -21.22
N ILE A 410 -4.90 15.94 -20.18
CA ILE A 410 -4.48 15.76 -18.78
C ILE A 410 -4.82 14.34 -18.33
N ARG A 411 -3.88 13.68 -17.70
CA ARG A 411 -4.08 12.36 -17.09
C ARG A 411 -4.03 12.46 -15.58
N VAL A 412 -5.05 11.90 -14.90
CA VAL A 412 -5.11 11.77 -13.44
C VAL A 412 -5.37 10.31 -13.07
N ALA A 413 -5.17 9.93 -11.82
CA ALA A 413 -5.50 8.59 -11.36
C ALA A 413 -6.99 8.49 -10.97
N ALA A 414 -7.64 7.42 -11.39
CA ALA A 414 -8.99 7.07 -10.93
C ALA A 414 -9.02 6.87 -9.41
N GLY A 415 -10.11 7.23 -8.76
CA GLY A 415 -10.27 7.10 -7.30
C GLY A 415 -10.66 5.68 -6.85
N THR A 416 -11.46 4.99 -7.67
CA THR A 416 -11.97 3.65 -7.33
C THR A 416 -10.88 2.65 -6.88
N PRO A 417 -9.67 2.57 -7.49
CA PRO A 417 -8.63 1.64 -7.04
C PRO A 417 -8.14 1.86 -5.61
N PHE A 418 -8.33 3.05 -5.04
CA PHE A 418 -7.92 3.40 -3.68
C PHE A 418 -8.91 2.94 -2.61
N LEU A 419 -10.09 2.45 -3.00
CA LEU A 419 -11.12 1.99 -2.08
C LEU A 419 -10.97 0.50 -1.78
N ALA A 420 -11.12 0.14 -0.50
CA ALA A 420 -11.17 -1.27 -0.10
C ALA A 420 -12.51 -1.91 -0.54
N ALA A 421 -12.50 -3.22 -0.83
CA ALA A 421 -13.62 -3.93 -1.44
C ALA A 421 -14.95 -3.89 -0.65
N SER A 422 -14.91 -3.76 0.68
CA SER A 422 -16.12 -3.61 1.50
C SER A 422 -16.85 -2.30 1.27
N ASP A 423 -16.12 -1.24 0.91
CA ASP A 423 -16.71 0.06 0.57
C ASP A 423 -17.30 0.05 -0.85
N ALA A 424 -16.78 -0.85 -1.71
CA ALA A 424 -17.26 -1.03 -3.07
C ALA A 424 -18.54 -1.91 -3.14
N THR A 425 -18.72 -2.88 -2.23
CA THR A 425 -19.90 -3.76 -2.19
C THR A 425 -21.12 -3.11 -1.57
N ASP A 426 -20.97 -2.19 -0.64
CA ASP A 426 -22.07 -1.37 -0.11
C ASP A 426 -22.64 -0.43 -1.19
N ALA A 427 -21.82 -0.04 -2.16
CA ALA A 427 -22.26 0.69 -3.35
C ALA A 427 -23.06 -0.16 -4.35
N ALA A 428 -22.83 -1.48 -4.42
CA ALA A 428 -23.53 -2.39 -5.32
C ALA A 428 -24.92 -2.82 -4.81
N ASN A 429 -25.18 -2.75 -3.50
CA ASN A 429 -26.44 -3.16 -2.87
C ASN A 429 -27.51 -2.05 -2.81
N GLY A 430 -27.45 -1.06 -3.71
CA GLY A 430 -28.53 -0.09 -3.88
C GLY A 430 -28.57 1.06 -2.86
N MET A 431 -27.74 1.09 -1.85
CA MET A 431 -27.44 2.28 -1.05
C MET A 431 -26.38 3.11 -1.77
N ARG A 432 -26.77 3.73 -2.88
CA ARG A 432 -25.98 4.74 -3.58
C ARG A 432 -25.91 6.04 -2.76
N GLN A 433 -25.32 5.96 -1.60
CA GLN A 433 -24.60 7.06 -1.00
C GLN A 433 -23.21 6.51 -0.68
N ARG A 434 -22.30 6.59 -1.64
CA ARG A 434 -20.88 6.64 -1.30
C ARG A 434 -20.76 7.73 -0.26
N ALA A 435 -20.47 7.37 0.99
CA ALA A 435 -20.14 8.35 1.99
C ALA A 435 -18.88 9.06 1.52
N GLY A 436 -19.03 10.12 0.68
CA GLY A 436 -17.93 10.91 0.19
C GLY A 436 -17.90 11.22 -1.31
N GLY A 437 -18.81 10.70 -2.15
CA GLY A 437 -18.81 11.00 -3.60
C GLY A 437 -17.74 10.24 -4.41
N ASP A 438 -17.59 10.60 -5.69
CA ASP A 438 -16.52 10.13 -6.58
C ASP A 438 -15.29 11.03 -6.45
N PHE A 439 -14.11 10.47 -6.66
CA PHE A 439 -12.85 11.20 -6.54
C PHE A 439 -11.88 10.81 -7.66
N VAL A 440 -10.91 11.70 -7.88
CA VAL A 440 -9.70 11.42 -8.65
C VAL A 440 -8.47 11.86 -7.84
N ARG A 441 -7.34 11.18 -7.99
CA ARG A 441 -6.08 11.62 -7.41
C ARG A 441 -5.28 12.42 -8.43
N VAL A 442 -4.91 13.63 -8.06
CA VAL A 442 -4.09 14.57 -8.84
C VAL A 442 -2.69 14.63 -8.24
N THR A 443 -1.64 14.34 -9.00
CA THR A 443 -0.25 14.50 -8.56
C THR A 443 0.18 15.96 -8.73
N VAL A 444 -0.13 16.77 -7.73
CA VAL A 444 0.13 18.23 -7.73
C VAL A 444 1.62 18.53 -7.82
N GLY A 445 2.46 17.66 -7.28
CA GLY A 445 3.91 17.78 -7.37
C GLY A 445 4.45 17.91 -8.79
N ALA A 446 3.70 17.49 -9.82
CA ALA A 446 4.05 17.64 -11.23
C ALA A 446 3.58 18.96 -11.87
N VAL A 447 2.76 19.78 -11.19
CA VAL A 447 2.27 21.07 -11.69
C VAL A 447 3.35 22.15 -11.44
N ARG A 448 4.15 22.42 -12.46
CA ARG A 448 5.30 23.35 -12.37
C ARG A 448 4.94 24.79 -12.68
N ALA A 449 3.97 24.99 -13.58
CA ALA A 449 3.53 26.30 -14.06
C ALA A 449 2.05 26.22 -14.47
N ALA A 450 1.46 27.36 -14.82
CA ALA A 450 0.09 27.47 -15.34
C ALA A 450 -0.96 26.81 -14.41
N ALA A 451 -0.80 26.97 -13.08
CA ALA A 451 -1.70 26.35 -12.10
C ALA A 451 -3.17 26.78 -12.31
N ASP A 452 -3.43 28.01 -12.77
CA ASP A 452 -4.77 28.50 -13.07
C ASP A 452 -5.40 27.79 -14.27
N GLU A 453 -4.66 27.59 -15.38
CA GLU A 453 -5.16 26.83 -16.54
C GLU A 453 -5.44 25.38 -16.20
N VAL A 454 -4.55 24.76 -15.42
CA VAL A 454 -4.74 23.39 -14.92
C VAL A 454 -5.96 23.32 -13.99
N ALA A 455 -6.17 24.34 -13.15
CA ALA A 455 -7.33 24.41 -12.28
C ALA A 455 -8.64 24.61 -13.06
N ASP A 456 -8.64 25.34 -14.19
CA ASP A 456 -9.81 25.49 -15.07
C ASP A 456 -10.22 24.13 -15.63
N ASP A 457 -9.27 23.36 -16.19
CA ASP A 457 -9.52 22.03 -16.75
C ASP A 457 -10.01 21.06 -15.66
N LEU A 458 -9.35 21.02 -14.49
CA LEU A 458 -9.71 20.16 -13.37
C LEU A 458 -11.08 20.51 -12.78
N ALA A 459 -11.39 21.80 -12.60
CA ALA A 459 -12.66 22.26 -12.06
C ALA A 459 -13.82 21.98 -13.04
N SER A 460 -13.61 22.20 -14.32
CA SER A 460 -14.60 21.84 -15.35
C SER A 460 -14.94 20.35 -15.28
N ALA A 461 -13.93 19.48 -15.22
CA ALA A 461 -14.12 18.05 -15.13
C ALA A 461 -14.76 17.60 -13.80
N ALA A 462 -14.53 18.33 -12.71
CA ALA A 462 -15.08 18.01 -11.40
C ALA A 462 -16.57 18.34 -11.28
N THR A 463 -17.02 19.41 -11.95
CA THR A 463 -18.36 20.00 -11.77
C THR A 463 -19.34 19.70 -12.87
N HIS A 464 -18.91 19.08 -13.97
CA HIS A 464 -19.77 18.76 -15.11
C HIS A 464 -19.84 17.24 -15.35
N LEU A 465 -21.05 16.73 -15.57
CA LEU A 465 -21.27 15.37 -16.07
C LEU A 465 -21.34 15.42 -17.60
N VAL A 466 -20.57 14.56 -18.26
CA VAL A 466 -20.81 14.31 -19.69
C VAL A 466 -22.14 13.57 -19.82
N ALA A 467 -23.10 14.16 -20.50
CA ALA A 467 -24.34 13.48 -20.81
C ALA A 467 -24.01 12.20 -21.59
N GLY A 468 -24.25 11.04 -20.95
CA GLY A 468 -24.03 9.75 -21.59
C GLY A 468 -24.99 9.62 -22.77
N GLY A 469 -24.44 9.63 -23.98
CA GLY A 469 -25.14 9.02 -25.11
C GLY A 469 -25.23 7.51 -24.81
N TYR A 470 -26.44 6.99 -24.83
CA TYR A 470 -26.78 5.57 -24.69
C TYR A 470 -26.14 4.74 -25.80
#